data_7578984a735bb5a58850ee3a56313c70
#
_entry.id   7578984a735bb5a58850ee3a56313c70
#
_cell.length_a   1.000
_cell.length_b   1.000
_cell.length_c   1.000
_cell.angle_alpha   90.00
_cell.angle_beta   90.00
_cell.angle_gamma   90.00
#
_symmetry.space_group_name_H-M   'P 1'
#
loop_
_entity.id
_entity.type
_entity.pdbx_description
1 polymer ?
#
loop_
_entity_poly.entity_id
_entity_poly.type
_entity_poly.pdbx_seq_one_letter_code
_entity_poly.pdbx_strand_id
1 'polypeptide(L)'
;MPRFDIYRNPNPRASHAYYLDVQSDLVSTATRWCIPLLAAKPGQPVVNRAQGILNIQDANYVMDTPNLLAVPATLLRNPLVRLGPSEQSMAEVAIEFMLRGY
;
A
#
# COMPACT_ATOMS: atom_id res chain seq x y z
N MET A 1 -0.74 -14.40 -5.72
CA MET A 1 -1.14 -13.25 -4.88
C MET A 1 -1.60 -12.14 -5.80
N PRO A 2 -2.87 -11.76 -5.77
CA PRO A 2 -3.35 -10.72 -6.65
C PRO A 2 -2.79 -9.34 -6.27
N ARG A 3 -2.40 -8.59 -7.28
CA ARG A 3 -1.99 -7.19 -7.14
C ARG A 3 -3.15 -6.36 -6.55
N PHE A 4 -2.84 -5.39 -5.71
CA PHE A 4 -3.79 -4.49 -5.04
C PHE A 4 -4.60 -5.11 -3.91
N ASP A 5 -4.25 -6.30 -3.46
CA ASP A 5 -4.78 -6.80 -2.19
C ASP A 5 -4.08 -6.12 -1.02
N ILE A 6 -4.83 -5.90 0.05
CA ILE A 6 -4.33 -5.30 1.29
C ILE A 6 -4.22 -6.38 2.36
N TYR A 7 -3.06 -6.44 3.00
CA TYR A 7 -2.75 -7.41 4.05
C TYR A 7 -2.46 -6.70 5.36
N ARG A 8 -2.84 -7.32 6.46
CA ARG A 8 -2.49 -6.82 7.80
C ARG A 8 -1.01 -7.06 8.05
N ASN A 9 -0.32 -6.05 8.60
CA ASN A 9 1.03 -6.25 9.08
C ASN A 9 0.98 -7.15 10.33
N PRO A 10 1.69 -8.28 10.35
CA PRO A 10 1.67 -9.19 11.51
C PRO A 10 2.35 -8.60 12.74
N ASN A 11 3.17 -7.56 12.60
CA ASN A 11 3.82 -6.91 13.73
C ASN A 11 2.92 -5.77 14.26
N PRO A 12 2.26 -5.94 15.43
CA PRO A 12 1.34 -4.92 15.96
C PRO A 12 2.05 -3.65 16.44
N ARG A 13 3.38 -3.67 16.59
CA ARG A 13 4.16 -2.52 17.03
C ARG A 13 4.72 -1.70 15.87
N ALA A 14 4.56 -2.15 14.64
CA ALA A 14 5.02 -1.40 13.49
C ALA A 14 4.23 -0.12 13.31
N SER A 15 4.87 0.92 12.75
CA SER A 15 4.22 2.19 12.46
C SER A 15 3.15 2.07 11.37
N HIS A 16 3.21 1.03 10.54
CA HIS A 16 2.23 0.78 9.48
C HIS A 16 1.42 -0.47 9.80
N ALA A 17 0.08 -0.31 9.75
CA ALA A 17 -0.86 -1.37 10.12
C ALA A 17 -1.10 -2.36 8.99
N TYR A 18 -0.93 -1.93 7.74
CA TYR A 18 -1.25 -2.73 6.55
C TYR A 18 -0.18 -2.60 5.48
N TYR A 19 -0.17 -3.59 4.58
CA TYR A 19 0.61 -3.58 3.35
C TYR A 19 -0.34 -3.61 2.16
N LEU A 20 -0.09 -2.76 1.17
CA LEU A 20 -0.76 -2.81 -0.13
C LEU A 20 0.19 -3.47 -1.12
N ASP A 21 -0.18 -4.65 -1.61
CA ASP A 21 0.61 -5.37 -2.62
C ASP A 21 0.45 -4.67 -3.97
N VAL A 22 1.56 -4.20 -4.55
CA VAL A 22 1.57 -3.50 -5.83
C VAL A 22 2.42 -4.18 -6.88
N GLN A 23 3.00 -5.34 -6.56
CA GLN A 23 3.83 -6.08 -7.50
C GLN A 23 2.99 -6.66 -8.63
N SER A 24 3.52 -6.60 -9.85
CA SER A 24 2.87 -7.25 -11.00
C SER A 24 2.63 -8.73 -10.75
N ASP A 25 1.44 -9.22 -11.09
CA ASP A 25 1.10 -10.63 -10.96
C ASP A 25 1.91 -11.53 -11.91
N LEU A 26 2.59 -10.92 -12.89
CA LEU A 26 3.47 -11.63 -13.80
C LEU A 26 4.86 -11.93 -13.20
N VAL A 27 5.18 -11.30 -12.07
CA VAL A 27 6.45 -11.49 -11.37
C VAL A 27 6.22 -12.27 -10.10
N SER A 28 6.74 -13.50 -10.06
CA SER A 28 6.61 -14.38 -8.90
C SER A 28 7.96 -14.52 -8.22
N THR A 29 8.09 -13.94 -7.04
CA THR A 29 9.31 -13.93 -6.24
C THR A 29 8.99 -14.25 -4.78
N ALA A 30 10.02 -14.55 -4.00
CA ALA A 30 9.87 -14.83 -2.57
C ALA A 30 9.40 -13.61 -1.78
N THR A 31 9.56 -12.42 -2.33
CA THR A 31 9.07 -11.17 -1.75
C THR A 31 8.03 -10.52 -2.68
N ARG A 32 7.21 -9.64 -2.10
CA ARG A 32 6.24 -8.84 -2.84
C ARG A 32 6.54 -7.37 -2.58
N TRP A 33 6.48 -6.55 -3.62
CA TRP A 33 6.62 -5.11 -3.47
C TRP A 33 5.33 -4.55 -2.91
N CYS A 34 5.44 -3.90 -1.75
CA CYS A 34 4.28 -3.39 -1.03
C CYS A 34 4.48 -1.92 -0.64
N ILE A 35 3.36 -1.19 -0.63
CA ILE A 35 3.31 0.16 -0.07
C ILE A 35 2.82 0.01 1.38
N PRO A 36 3.57 0.52 2.37
CA PRO A 36 3.08 0.52 3.75
C PRO A 36 1.96 1.54 3.91
N LEU A 37 0.94 1.19 4.69
CA LEU A 37 -0.21 2.05 4.96
C LEU A 37 -0.16 2.50 6.41
N LEU A 38 -0.05 3.81 6.62
CA LEU A 38 0.04 4.43 7.94
C LEU A 38 -1.32 5.00 8.34
N ALA A 39 -1.69 4.88 9.61
CA ALA A 39 -2.91 5.51 10.10
C ALA A 39 -2.84 7.03 9.86
N ALA A 40 -3.85 7.57 9.21
CA ALA A 40 -3.92 9.00 8.95
C ALA A 40 -4.27 9.74 10.24
N LYS A 41 -3.56 10.82 10.52
CA LYS A 41 -3.84 11.68 11.67
C LYS A 41 -4.82 12.78 11.24
N PRO A 42 -5.75 13.20 12.11
CA PRO A 42 -6.64 14.30 11.81
C PRO A 42 -5.85 15.56 11.41
N GLY A 43 -6.24 16.18 10.30
CA GLY A 43 -5.59 17.39 9.81
C GLY A 43 -4.23 17.18 9.15
N GLN A 44 -3.78 15.95 9.00
CA GLN A 44 -2.52 15.66 8.33
C GLN A 44 -2.68 15.90 6.81
N PRO A 45 -1.90 16.81 6.21
CA PRO A 45 -2.01 17.04 4.76
C PRO A 45 -1.35 15.91 3.97
N VAL A 46 -1.92 15.62 2.81
CA VAL A 46 -1.25 14.80 1.80
C VAL A 46 -0.22 15.68 1.09
N VAL A 47 1.05 15.32 1.20
CA VAL A 47 2.14 16.21 0.80
C VAL A 47 2.33 16.26 -0.71
N ASN A 48 2.05 15.18 -1.43
CA ASN A 48 2.23 15.14 -2.89
C ASN A 48 1.48 13.95 -3.50
N ARG A 49 1.63 13.75 -4.81
CA ARG A 49 0.98 12.64 -5.53
C ARG A 49 1.45 11.25 -5.11
N ALA A 50 2.58 11.16 -4.42
CA ALA A 50 3.10 9.90 -3.94
C ALA A 50 2.37 9.39 -2.70
N GLN A 51 1.52 10.23 -2.08
CA GLN A 51 0.78 9.87 -0.88
C GLN A 51 -0.71 10.09 -1.13
N GLY A 52 -1.48 9.02 -1.12
CA GLY A 52 -2.94 9.08 -1.21
C GLY A 52 -3.57 8.62 0.10
N ILE A 53 -4.84 8.93 0.27
CA ILE A 53 -5.62 8.49 1.43
C ILE A 53 -6.52 7.34 0.99
N LEU A 54 -6.46 6.24 1.73
CA LEU A 54 -7.33 5.07 1.53
C LEU A 54 -8.22 4.89 2.76
N ASN A 55 -9.50 4.58 2.52
CA ASN A 55 -10.40 4.19 3.61
C ASN A 55 -10.43 2.67 3.69
N ILE A 56 -10.09 2.13 4.86
CA ILE A 56 -10.11 0.70 5.12
C ILE A 56 -10.90 0.49 6.40
N GLN A 57 -12.04 -0.19 6.30
CA GLN A 57 -12.90 -0.50 7.46
C GLN A 57 -13.22 0.76 8.29
N ASP A 58 -13.66 1.82 7.61
CA ASP A 58 -14.07 3.10 8.20
C ASP A 58 -12.96 3.91 8.87
N ALA A 59 -11.70 3.58 8.59
CA ALA A 59 -10.55 4.35 9.04
C ALA A 59 -9.70 4.77 7.84
N ASN A 60 -9.09 5.95 7.91
CA ASN A 60 -8.26 6.47 6.85
C ASN A 60 -6.79 6.14 7.07
N TYR A 61 -6.14 5.76 5.99
CA TYR A 61 -4.71 5.42 5.98
C TYR A 61 -4.01 6.18 4.86
N VAL A 62 -2.76 6.57 5.12
CA VAL A 62 -1.91 7.21 4.12
C VAL A 62 -1.09 6.14 3.42
N MET A 63 -1.11 6.15 2.08
CA MET A 63 -0.18 5.34 1.29
C MET A 63 1.21 5.98 1.38
N ASP A 64 2.12 5.29 2.04
CA ASP A 64 3.50 5.76 2.17
C ASP A 64 4.36 5.22 1.02
N THR A 65 4.01 5.58 -0.19
CA THR A 65 4.68 5.12 -1.42
C THR A 65 6.18 5.39 -1.44
N PRO A 66 6.68 6.53 -0.91
CA PRO A 66 8.13 6.75 -0.84
C PRO A 66 8.90 5.67 -0.07
N ASN A 67 8.22 4.95 0.82
CA ASN A 67 8.82 3.86 1.59
C ASN A 67 8.38 2.48 1.12
N LEU A 68 8.05 2.35 -0.17
CA LEU A 68 7.77 1.05 -0.79
C LEU A 68 8.89 0.06 -0.46
N LEU A 69 8.51 -1.17 -0.10
CA LEU A 69 9.47 -2.16 0.35
C LEU A 69 9.11 -3.56 -0.15
N ALA A 70 10.12 -4.43 -0.17
CA ALA A 70 9.95 -5.84 -0.46
C ALA A 70 9.58 -6.57 0.84
N VAL A 71 8.41 -7.19 0.86
CA VAL A 71 7.90 -7.92 2.03
C VAL A 71 7.94 -9.42 1.72
N PRO A 72 8.48 -10.26 2.62
CA PRO A 72 8.42 -11.70 2.42
C PRO A 72 6.98 -12.16 2.19
N ALA A 73 6.74 -12.90 1.12
CA ALA A 73 5.40 -13.35 0.76
C ALA A 73 4.75 -14.17 1.87
N THR A 74 5.56 -14.84 2.70
CA THR A 74 5.07 -15.64 3.83
C THR A 74 4.39 -14.79 4.91
N LEU A 75 4.65 -13.48 4.96
CA LEU A 75 4.01 -12.56 5.90
C LEU A 75 2.66 -12.05 5.40
N LEU A 76 2.37 -12.23 4.11
CA LEU A 76 1.15 -11.72 3.48
C LEU A 76 0.11 -12.83 3.44
N ARG A 77 -0.65 -12.97 4.52
CA ARG A 77 -1.64 -14.03 4.69
C ARG A 77 -3.03 -13.44 4.80
N ASN A 78 -4.00 -14.11 4.17
CA ASN A 78 -5.41 -13.76 4.30
C ASN A 78 -5.67 -12.30 3.94
N PRO A 79 -5.72 -11.96 2.65
CA PRO A 79 -5.97 -10.58 2.23
C PRO A 79 -7.23 -10.06 2.90
N LEU A 80 -7.15 -8.84 3.43
CA LEU A 80 -8.24 -8.20 4.15
C LEU A 80 -9.27 -7.65 3.18
N VAL A 81 -8.81 -6.95 2.15
CA VAL A 81 -9.66 -6.28 1.17
C VAL A 81 -8.83 -6.02 -0.09
N ARG A 82 -9.51 -5.87 -1.22
CA ARG A 82 -8.90 -5.49 -2.50
C ARG A 82 -9.31 -4.06 -2.83
N LEU A 83 -8.37 -3.26 -3.34
CA LEU A 83 -8.70 -1.91 -3.80
C LEU A 83 -9.69 -1.94 -4.96
N GLY A 84 -10.62 -0.98 -4.95
CA GLY A 84 -11.48 -0.73 -6.10
C GLY A 84 -10.72 -0.04 -7.24
N PRO A 85 -11.35 0.09 -8.45
CA PRO A 85 -10.66 0.62 -9.62
C PRO A 85 -10.08 2.03 -9.44
N SER A 86 -10.79 2.92 -8.77
CA SER A 86 -10.31 4.30 -8.58
C SER A 86 -9.10 4.36 -7.66
N GLU A 87 -9.09 3.55 -6.59
CA GLU A 87 -7.95 3.49 -5.68
C GLU A 87 -6.76 2.79 -6.33
N GLN A 88 -7.00 1.80 -7.18
CA GLN A 88 -5.94 1.17 -7.96
C GLN A 88 -5.25 2.20 -8.86
N SER A 89 -6.03 3.04 -9.54
CA SER A 89 -5.47 4.11 -10.37
C SER A 89 -4.67 5.11 -9.55
N MET A 90 -5.14 5.46 -8.36
CA MET A 90 -4.41 6.34 -7.45
C MET A 90 -3.06 5.75 -7.05
N ALA A 91 -3.03 4.45 -6.74
CA ALA A 91 -1.79 3.75 -6.38
C ALA A 91 -0.82 3.72 -7.58
N GLU A 92 -1.31 3.45 -8.79
CA GLU A 92 -0.47 3.45 -9.99
C GLU A 92 0.12 4.84 -10.26
N VAL A 93 -0.66 5.89 -10.12
CA VAL A 93 -0.19 7.27 -10.27
C VAL A 93 0.89 7.59 -9.24
N ALA A 94 0.71 7.15 -7.99
CA ALA A 94 1.70 7.37 -6.95
C ALA A 94 3.03 6.68 -7.25
N ILE A 95 2.98 5.44 -7.73
CA ILE A 95 4.17 4.69 -8.12
C ILE A 95 4.88 5.37 -9.30
N GLU A 96 4.13 5.75 -10.33
CA GLU A 96 4.70 6.45 -11.50
C GLU A 96 5.35 7.76 -11.08
N PHE A 97 4.73 8.50 -10.19
CA PHE A 97 5.30 9.75 -9.68
C PHE A 97 6.64 9.51 -8.98
N MET A 98 6.76 8.43 -8.20
CA MET A 98 8.01 8.06 -7.53
C MET A 98 9.11 7.69 -8.53
N LEU A 99 8.73 7.03 -9.63
CA LEU A 99 9.70 6.53 -10.60
C LEU A 99 10.10 7.58 -11.63
N ARG A 100 9.20 8.47 -12.00
CA ARG A 100 9.38 9.41 -13.12
C ARG A 100 9.29 10.88 -12.72
N GLY A 101 8.72 11.18 -11.57
CA GLY A 101 8.51 12.55 -11.12
C GLY A 101 7.30 13.23 -11.76
N TYR A 102 6.45 12.45 -12.43
CA TYR A 102 5.21 12.98 -13.03
C TYR A 102 4.16 11.92 -13.23
#